data_18ea108176216b14cbde9a0b739bd803
#
_entry.id   18ea108176216b14cbde9a0b739bd803
#
_cell.length_a   1.000
_cell.length_b   1.000
_cell.length_c   1.000
_cell.angle_alpha   90.00
_cell.angle_beta   90.00
_cell.angle_gamma   90.00
#
_symmetry.space_group_name_H-M   'P 1'
#
loop_
_entity.id
_entity.type
_entity.pdbx_description
1 polymer ?
#
loop_
_entity_poly.entity_id
_entity_poly.type
_entity_poly.pdbx_seq_one_letter_code
_entity_poly.pdbx_strand_id
1 'polypeptide(L)'
;MSEAVEKILANYAGEPPAVIGHLRRMLNHGRIGGSGKLVILPVDQGFEHGPARTYGPNPPGYDPAYHPGLAVESGCNAYAAPLGFIEAVAHRYAGELPLILKVNNSDSLGGPGAPCSALTSSVKDAVRLGCSAIGFTIYPGSELRNEMYQQVRDLIREARDAGLPTVMWAYARGGMSSKGETGIDVIAYCAQIACQLGAHIVKVK
;
A
#
# COMPACT_ATOMS: atom_id res chain seq x y z
N MET A 1 20.67 -0.04 -16.11
CA MET A 1 19.95 -0.28 -14.85
C MET A 1 20.96 -0.36 -13.72
N SER A 2 20.60 0.03 -12.51
CA SER A 2 21.56 -0.03 -11.40
C SER A 2 21.67 -1.45 -10.85
N GLU A 3 22.85 -1.84 -10.40
CA GLU A 3 23.11 -3.14 -9.75
C GLU A 3 22.21 -3.35 -8.52
N ALA A 4 21.94 -2.28 -7.75
CA ALA A 4 21.09 -2.34 -6.58
C ALA A 4 19.65 -2.78 -6.91
N VAL A 5 19.08 -2.27 -7.99
CA VAL A 5 17.72 -2.65 -8.44
C VAL A 5 17.70 -4.08 -8.95
N GLU A 6 18.70 -4.49 -9.76
CA GLU A 6 18.78 -5.88 -10.27
C GLU A 6 18.93 -6.89 -9.13
N LYS A 7 19.73 -6.58 -8.12
CA LYS A 7 19.89 -7.43 -6.93
C LYS A 7 18.55 -7.60 -6.17
N ILE A 8 17.74 -6.55 -6.08
CA ILE A 8 16.41 -6.66 -5.46
C ILE A 8 15.49 -7.51 -6.32
N LEU A 9 15.43 -7.23 -7.64
CA LEU A 9 14.52 -7.93 -8.55
C LEU A 9 14.87 -9.42 -8.69
N ALA A 10 16.10 -9.82 -8.48
CA ALA A 10 16.51 -11.22 -8.47
C ALA A 10 15.77 -12.05 -7.41
N ASN A 11 15.33 -11.43 -6.29
CA ASN A 11 14.51 -12.10 -5.28
C ASN A 11 13.07 -12.41 -5.75
N TYR A 12 12.64 -11.81 -6.86
CA TYR A 12 11.31 -11.98 -7.46
C TYR A 12 11.35 -12.77 -8.77
N ALA A 13 12.42 -13.54 -9.02
CA ALA A 13 12.61 -14.27 -10.29
C ALA A 13 11.48 -15.28 -10.61
N GLY A 14 10.73 -15.72 -9.60
CA GLY A 14 9.55 -16.60 -9.78
C GLY A 14 8.24 -15.88 -10.07
N GLU A 15 8.22 -14.55 -10.11
CA GLU A 15 7.02 -13.76 -10.34
C GLU A 15 6.78 -13.56 -11.86
N PRO A 16 5.51 -13.31 -12.26
CA PRO A 16 5.18 -12.97 -13.65
C PRO A 16 5.99 -11.75 -14.14
N PRO A 17 6.39 -11.73 -15.42
CA PRO A 17 7.17 -10.60 -15.96
C PRO A 17 6.54 -9.22 -15.77
N ALA A 18 5.20 -9.13 -15.79
CA ALA A 18 4.48 -7.88 -15.54
C ALA A 18 4.65 -7.38 -14.11
N VAL A 19 4.60 -8.28 -13.11
CA VAL A 19 4.87 -7.94 -11.70
C VAL A 19 6.29 -7.37 -11.55
N ILE A 20 7.28 -8.05 -12.15
CA ILE A 20 8.68 -7.58 -12.16
C ILE A 20 8.80 -6.22 -12.85
N GLY A 21 8.07 -6.01 -13.95
CA GLY A 21 8.01 -4.75 -14.69
C GLY A 21 7.51 -3.59 -13.82
N HIS A 22 6.45 -3.80 -13.07
CA HIS A 22 5.89 -2.80 -12.15
C HIS A 22 6.82 -2.52 -10.95
N LEU A 23 7.41 -3.55 -10.34
CA LEU A 23 8.42 -3.38 -9.29
C LEU A 23 9.61 -2.56 -9.81
N ARG A 24 10.09 -2.88 -11.01
CA ARG A 24 11.18 -2.17 -11.69
C ARG A 24 10.82 -0.70 -11.95
N ARG A 25 9.58 -0.42 -12.39
CA ARG A 25 9.09 0.93 -12.59
C ARG A 25 9.16 1.73 -11.29
N MET A 26 8.63 1.22 -10.19
CA MET A 26 8.67 1.91 -8.90
C MET A 26 10.10 2.11 -8.38
N LEU A 27 10.96 1.10 -8.47
CA LEU A 27 12.35 1.17 -8.00
C LEU A 27 13.22 2.17 -8.79
N ASN A 28 12.87 2.46 -10.04
CA ASN A 28 13.61 3.41 -10.89
C ASN A 28 12.95 4.79 -10.98
N HIS A 29 11.75 4.97 -10.39
CA HIS A 29 11.03 6.25 -10.41
C HIS A 29 11.50 7.17 -9.27
N GLY A 30 11.29 8.48 -9.48
CA GLY A 30 11.51 9.51 -8.46
C GLY A 30 12.98 9.86 -8.22
N ARG A 31 13.19 10.72 -7.20
CA ARG A 31 14.51 11.32 -6.91
C ARG A 31 15.57 10.29 -6.52
N ILE A 32 15.17 9.22 -5.85
CA ILE A 32 16.07 8.14 -5.43
C ILE A 32 15.97 6.91 -6.33
N GLY A 33 15.37 7.05 -7.51
CA GLY A 33 15.27 5.97 -8.49
C GLY A 33 16.63 5.35 -8.82
N GLY A 34 16.67 4.04 -8.89
CA GLY A 34 17.90 3.29 -9.13
C GLY A 34 18.75 3.01 -7.88
N SER A 35 18.46 3.63 -6.73
CA SER A 35 19.23 3.42 -5.50
C SER A 35 18.94 2.10 -4.77
N GLY A 36 17.91 1.37 -5.18
CA GLY A 36 17.38 0.22 -4.44
C GLY A 36 16.51 0.60 -3.24
N LYS A 37 16.17 1.88 -3.10
CA LYS A 37 15.28 2.39 -2.05
C LYS A 37 13.98 2.92 -2.65
N LEU A 38 12.92 2.97 -1.83
CA LEU A 38 11.62 3.50 -2.20
C LEU A 38 11.14 4.54 -1.19
N VAL A 39 10.62 5.66 -1.71
CA VAL A 39 9.79 6.59 -0.94
C VAL A 39 8.38 6.56 -1.56
N ILE A 40 7.42 6.06 -0.80
CA ILE A 40 6.02 5.99 -1.20
C ILE A 40 5.25 6.97 -0.32
N LEU A 41 4.46 7.86 -0.92
CA LEU A 41 3.54 8.74 -0.19
C LEU A 41 2.17 8.07 -0.06
N PRO A 42 1.79 7.54 1.13
CA PRO A 42 0.47 6.98 1.34
C PRO A 42 -0.48 8.04 1.90
N VAL A 43 -1.67 8.17 1.33
CA VAL A 43 -2.69 9.12 1.80
C VAL A 43 -4.05 8.43 1.90
N ASP A 44 -4.30 7.81 3.05
CA ASP A 44 -5.56 7.19 3.43
C ASP A 44 -6.16 7.78 4.71
N GLN A 45 -5.46 8.75 5.31
CA GLN A 45 -5.77 9.29 6.63
C GLN A 45 -7.14 9.97 6.69
N GLY A 46 -7.63 10.51 5.57
CA GLY A 46 -8.98 11.08 5.50
C GLY A 46 -10.06 10.04 5.76
N PHE A 47 -9.90 8.84 5.25
CA PHE A 47 -10.75 7.69 5.51
C PHE A 47 -10.50 7.12 6.91
N GLU A 48 -9.24 6.80 7.21
CA GLU A 48 -8.85 6.05 8.42
C GLU A 48 -9.01 6.87 9.71
N HIS A 49 -8.75 8.19 9.66
CA HIS A 49 -8.65 9.03 10.86
C HIS A 49 -9.56 10.25 10.84
N GLY A 50 -10.35 10.41 9.80
CA GLY A 50 -11.25 11.53 9.59
C GLY A 50 -10.60 12.75 8.92
N PRO A 51 -11.29 13.35 7.95
CA PRO A 51 -10.73 14.43 7.13
C PRO A 51 -10.46 15.71 7.93
N ALA A 52 -11.34 16.08 8.85
CA ALA A 52 -11.18 17.31 9.65
C ALA A 52 -9.91 17.26 10.50
N ARG A 53 -9.63 16.13 11.14
CA ARG A 53 -8.42 15.94 11.94
C ARG A 53 -7.17 15.95 11.07
N THR A 54 -7.24 15.36 9.89
CA THR A 54 -6.08 15.13 9.02
C THR A 54 -5.77 16.32 8.13
N TYR A 55 -6.80 16.88 7.46
CA TYR A 55 -6.62 17.92 6.45
C TYR A 55 -6.97 19.32 6.96
N GLY A 56 -7.71 19.45 8.07
CA GLY A 56 -8.05 20.75 8.65
C GLY A 56 -6.83 21.67 8.89
N PRO A 57 -5.68 21.16 9.39
CA PRO A 57 -4.47 21.96 9.52
C PRO A 57 -3.84 22.38 8.19
N ASN A 58 -4.16 21.68 7.10
CA ASN A 58 -3.69 21.94 5.73
C ASN A 58 -4.85 21.77 4.73
N PRO A 59 -5.74 22.76 4.59
CA PRO A 59 -6.96 22.66 3.77
C PRO A 59 -6.74 22.23 2.31
N PRO A 60 -5.64 22.57 1.61
CA PRO A 60 -5.38 22.01 0.29
C PRO A 60 -5.40 20.48 0.24
N GLY A 61 -5.14 19.80 1.35
CA GLY A 61 -5.19 18.34 1.45
C GLY A 61 -6.58 17.72 1.22
N TYR A 62 -7.66 18.52 1.25
CA TYR A 62 -9.00 18.04 0.85
C TYR A 62 -9.12 17.82 -0.66
N ASP A 63 -8.29 18.48 -1.48
CA ASP A 63 -8.25 18.28 -2.93
C ASP A 63 -7.50 16.97 -3.25
N PRO A 64 -8.14 15.99 -3.93
CA PRO A 64 -7.48 14.76 -4.33
C PRO A 64 -6.22 14.98 -5.19
N ALA A 65 -6.13 16.07 -5.92
CA ALA A 65 -4.97 16.38 -6.77
C ALA A 65 -3.76 16.93 -6.00
N TYR A 66 -3.96 17.44 -4.78
CA TYR A 66 -2.89 18.00 -3.98
C TYR A 66 -1.78 16.97 -3.65
N HIS A 67 -2.18 15.79 -3.19
CA HIS A 67 -1.22 14.80 -2.71
C HIS A 67 -0.37 14.15 -3.81
N PRO A 68 -0.92 13.73 -4.97
CA PRO A 68 -0.08 13.23 -6.06
C PRO A 68 0.80 14.34 -6.65
N GLY A 69 0.33 15.60 -6.68
CA GLY A 69 1.15 16.75 -7.04
C GLY A 69 2.36 16.89 -6.11
N LEU A 70 2.13 16.79 -4.80
CA LEU A 70 3.19 16.80 -3.79
C LEU A 70 4.16 15.60 -3.97
N ALA A 71 3.64 14.41 -4.31
CA ALA A 71 4.48 13.23 -4.55
C ALA A 71 5.41 13.44 -5.76
N VAL A 72 4.93 14.04 -6.84
CA VAL A 72 5.73 14.38 -8.02
C VAL A 72 6.79 15.42 -7.67
N GLU A 73 6.41 16.53 -7.03
CA GLU A 73 7.32 17.61 -6.63
C GLU A 73 8.41 17.11 -5.68
N SER A 74 8.06 16.28 -4.73
CA SER A 74 9.00 15.68 -3.78
C SER A 74 9.89 14.60 -4.39
N GLY A 75 9.53 14.10 -5.58
CA GLY A 75 10.24 13.00 -6.25
C GLY A 75 10.03 11.65 -5.57
N CYS A 76 8.82 11.38 -5.08
CA CYS A 76 8.45 10.08 -4.54
C CYS A 76 8.48 8.99 -5.62
N ASN A 77 8.74 7.75 -5.23
CA ASN A 77 8.72 6.60 -6.13
C ASN A 77 7.30 6.14 -6.48
N ALA A 78 6.32 6.40 -5.61
CA ALA A 78 4.93 6.07 -5.83
C ALA A 78 4.01 6.88 -4.91
N TYR A 79 2.73 6.91 -5.27
CA TYR A 79 1.64 7.45 -4.47
C TYR A 79 0.60 6.37 -4.21
N ALA A 80 0.15 6.23 -2.96
CA ALA A 80 -0.84 5.23 -2.55
C ALA A 80 -2.07 5.91 -1.94
N ALA A 81 -3.28 5.56 -2.41
CA ALA A 81 -4.52 6.12 -1.87
C ALA A 81 -5.72 5.19 -2.09
N PRO A 82 -6.85 5.41 -1.38
CA PRO A 82 -8.12 4.75 -1.63
C PRO A 82 -8.71 5.09 -2.99
N LEU A 83 -9.69 4.27 -3.43
CA LEU A 83 -10.29 4.30 -4.76
C LEU A 83 -10.70 5.69 -5.22
N GLY A 84 -11.51 6.41 -4.44
CA GLY A 84 -12.04 7.70 -4.86
C GLY A 84 -10.97 8.77 -5.13
N PHE A 85 -9.84 8.73 -4.37
CA PHE A 85 -8.72 9.63 -4.63
C PHE A 85 -7.96 9.22 -5.91
N ILE A 86 -7.73 7.92 -6.11
CA ILE A 86 -7.07 7.45 -7.34
C ILE A 86 -7.94 7.72 -8.56
N GLU A 87 -9.25 7.47 -8.52
CA GLU A 87 -10.17 7.77 -9.62
C GLU A 87 -10.15 9.23 -10.04
N ALA A 88 -10.14 10.13 -9.06
CA ALA A 88 -10.11 11.58 -9.34
C ALA A 88 -8.85 12.02 -10.09
N VAL A 89 -7.73 11.29 -9.99
CA VAL A 89 -6.43 11.77 -10.46
C VAL A 89 -5.71 10.85 -11.45
N ALA A 90 -6.16 9.60 -11.63
CA ALA A 90 -5.49 8.61 -12.47
C ALA A 90 -5.31 9.08 -13.91
N HIS A 91 -6.30 9.78 -14.49
CA HIS A 91 -6.23 10.31 -15.86
C HIS A 91 -5.03 11.25 -16.08
N ARG A 92 -4.56 11.93 -15.02
CA ARG A 92 -3.44 12.85 -15.07
C ARG A 92 -2.12 12.19 -14.67
N TYR A 93 -2.12 11.33 -13.67
CA TYR A 93 -0.89 10.88 -13.02
C TYR A 93 -0.47 9.44 -13.33
N ALA A 94 -1.35 8.56 -13.87
CA ALA A 94 -1.02 7.15 -14.07
C ALA A 94 0.19 6.90 -14.98
N GLY A 95 0.44 7.77 -15.96
CA GLY A 95 1.63 7.72 -16.82
C GLY A 95 2.89 8.30 -16.17
N GLU A 96 2.71 9.31 -15.33
CA GLU A 96 3.79 10.11 -14.73
C GLU A 96 4.27 9.51 -13.41
N LEU A 97 3.36 9.17 -12.51
CA LEU A 97 3.66 8.70 -11.16
C LEU A 97 3.15 7.26 -10.98
N PRO A 98 3.94 6.31 -10.50
CA PRO A 98 3.43 5.00 -10.11
C PRO A 98 2.34 5.13 -9.04
N LEU A 99 1.11 4.69 -9.38
CA LEU A 99 -0.03 4.70 -8.46
C LEU A 99 -0.19 3.34 -7.78
N ILE A 100 -0.53 3.34 -6.51
CA ILE A 100 -0.85 2.15 -5.71
C ILE A 100 -2.28 2.30 -5.21
N LEU A 101 -3.18 1.42 -5.64
CA LEU A 101 -4.55 1.43 -5.14
C LEU A 101 -4.63 0.73 -3.78
N LYS A 102 -4.98 1.46 -2.72
CA LYS A 102 -5.29 0.84 -1.42
C LYS A 102 -6.69 0.24 -1.47
N VAL A 103 -6.77 -1.09 -1.47
CA VAL A 103 -8.02 -1.84 -1.76
C VAL A 103 -8.86 -2.11 -0.52
N ASN A 104 -8.32 -1.94 0.70
CA ASN A 104 -9.10 -2.06 1.92
C ASN A 104 -8.88 -0.88 2.86
N ASN A 105 -9.91 -0.51 3.59
CA ASN A 105 -9.88 0.63 4.50
C ASN A 105 -10.69 0.33 5.77
N SER A 106 -10.32 1.01 6.85
CA SER A 106 -11.05 1.04 8.11
C SER A 106 -11.27 2.49 8.51
N ASP A 107 -12.37 2.80 9.17
CA ASP A 107 -12.64 4.13 9.71
C ASP A 107 -12.63 4.13 11.24
N SER A 108 -12.67 5.32 11.82
CA SER A 108 -12.70 5.53 13.27
C SER A 108 -14.08 5.97 13.79
N LEU A 109 -15.14 5.86 12.98
CA LEU A 109 -16.51 6.22 13.35
C LEU A 109 -17.17 5.09 14.13
N GLY A 110 -16.80 3.84 13.84
CA GLY A 110 -17.27 2.70 14.60
C GLY A 110 -16.75 2.72 16.05
N GLY A 111 -17.53 2.19 16.98
CA GLY A 111 -17.13 2.05 18.38
C GLY A 111 -15.93 1.08 18.56
N PRO A 112 -15.52 0.84 19.82
CA PRO A 112 -14.45 -0.10 20.09
C PRO A 112 -14.85 -1.52 19.63
N GLY A 113 -14.09 -2.03 18.68
CA GLY A 113 -14.24 -3.38 18.11
C GLY A 113 -12.89 -3.94 17.71
N ALA A 114 -12.87 -5.20 17.27
CA ALA A 114 -11.67 -5.81 16.74
C ALA A 114 -11.24 -5.08 15.45
N PRO A 115 -9.98 -4.64 15.35
CA PRO A 115 -9.50 -3.97 14.13
C PRO A 115 -9.73 -4.84 12.90
N CYS A 116 -10.42 -4.27 11.90
CA CYS A 116 -10.70 -4.89 10.62
C CYS A 116 -10.73 -3.83 9.53
N SER A 117 -10.33 -4.18 8.33
CA SER A 117 -10.44 -3.31 7.16
C SER A 117 -11.36 -3.96 6.14
N ALA A 118 -12.37 -3.21 5.70
CA ALA A 118 -13.29 -3.66 4.67
C ALA A 118 -12.66 -3.52 3.28
N LEU A 119 -12.94 -4.45 2.37
CA LEU A 119 -12.62 -4.30 0.96
C LEU A 119 -13.49 -3.19 0.36
N THR A 120 -12.86 -2.15 -0.16
CA THR A 120 -13.51 -0.94 -0.71
C THR A 120 -13.22 -0.73 -2.18
N SER A 121 -12.41 -1.60 -2.78
CA SER A 121 -12.10 -1.64 -4.21
C SER A 121 -11.52 -2.99 -4.60
N SER A 122 -11.23 -3.19 -5.87
CA SER A 122 -10.81 -4.47 -6.46
C SER A 122 -9.52 -4.34 -7.27
N VAL A 123 -8.92 -5.49 -7.61
CA VAL A 123 -7.80 -5.56 -8.56
C VAL A 123 -8.21 -5.03 -9.94
N LYS A 124 -9.46 -5.26 -10.36
CA LYS A 124 -9.99 -4.73 -11.63
C LYS A 124 -9.99 -3.21 -11.67
N ASP A 125 -10.30 -2.56 -10.53
CA ASP A 125 -10.21 -1.10 -10.45
C ASP A 125 -8.76 -0.62 -10.61
N ALA A 126 -7.79 -1.30 -9.98
CA ALA A 126 -6.38 -0.97 -10.12
C ALA A 126 -5.91 -1.09 -11.59
N VAL A 127 -6.30 -2.14 -12.29
CA VAL A 127 -5.99 -2.33 -13.72
C VAL A 127 -6.62 -1.23 -14.56
N ARG A 128 -7.93 -0.96 -14.38
CA ARG A 128 -8.67 0.09 -15.09
C ARG A 128 -8.03 1.48 -14.92
N LEU A 129 -7.48 1.76 -13.74
CA LEU A 129 -6.90 3.05 -13.39
C LEU A 129 -5.40 3.16 -13.69
N GLY A 130 -4.81 2.13 -14.30
CA GLY A 130 -3.39 2.11 -14.66
C GLY A 130 -2.45 2.12 -13.45
N CYS A 131 -2.88 1.56 -12.33
CA CYS A 131 -2.05 1.45 -11.14
C CYS A 131 -0.85 0.53 -11.35
N SER A 132 0.23 0.80 -10.66
CA SER A 132 1.46 -0.01 -10.69
C SER A 132 1.48 -1.09 -9.60
N ALA A 133 0.57 -1.02 -8.63
CA ALA A 133 0.45 -1.99 -7.55
C ALA A 133 -0.93 -1.87 -6.88
N ILE A 134 -1.31 -2.89 -6.12
CA ILE A 134 -2.34 -2.75 -5.08
C ILE A 134 -1.72 -2.77 -3.69
N GLY A 135 -2.41 -2.17 -2.73
CA GLY A 135 -2.00 -2.16 -1.34
C GLY A 135 -3.15 -2.47 -0.39
N PHE A 136 -2.86 -3.13 0.71
CA PHE A 136 -3.86 -3.46 1.73
C PHE A 136 -3.24 -3.55 3.12
N THR A 137 -4.09 -3.38 4.12
CA THR A 137 -3.73 -3.45 5.54
C THR A 137 -4.22 -4.76 6.14
N ILE A 138 -3.39 -5.37 6.98
CA ILE A 138 -3.78 -6.48 7.87
C ILE A 138 -3.46 -6.12 9.32
N TYR A 139 -4.23 -6.70 10.24
CA TYR A 139 -4.03 -6.55 11.68
C TYR A 139 -3.80 -7.92 12.34
N PRO A 140 -2.54 -8.42 12.37
CA PRO A 140 -2.21 -9.73 12.95
C PRO A 140 -2.62 -9.92 14.43
N GLY A 141 -2.79 -8.83 15.18
CA GLY A 141 -3.28 -8.87 16.55
C GLY A 141 -4.80 -8.89 16.70
N SER A 142 -5.56 -8.76 15.62
CA SER A 142 -7.02 -8.72 15.64
C SER A 142 -7.63 -10.12 15.80
N GLU A 143 -8.79 -10.19 16.47
CA GLU A 143 -9.61 -11.41 16.50
C GLU A 143 -10.12 -11.78 15.11
N LEU A 144 -10.31 -10.79 14.22
CA LEU A 144 -10.78 -10.97 12.84
C LEU A 144 -9.63 -11.24 11.84
N ARG A 145 -8.39 -11.47 12.31
CA ARG A 145 -7.21 -11.65 11.44
C ARG A 145 -7.34 -12.76 10.41
N ASN A 146 -8.00 -13.87 10.77
CA ASN A 146 -8.11 -15.02 9.86
C ASN A 146 -8.94 -14.70 8.63
N GLU A 147 -10.02 -13.93 8.78
CA GLU A 147 -10.84 -13.46 7.66
C GLU A 147 -10.05 -12.52 6.75
N MET A 148 -9.30 -11.57 7.35
CA MET A 148 -8.41 -10.68 6.59
C MET A 148 -7.32 -11.45 5.84
N TYR A 149 -6.73 -12.49 6.43
CA TYR A 149 -5.71 -13.31 5.77
C TYR A 149 -6.27 -14.06 4.55
N GLN A 150 -7.48 -14.59 4.64
CA GLN A 150 -8.15 -15.24 3.51
C GLN A 150 -8.42 -14.23 2.38
N GLN A 151 -9.01 -13.08 2.72
CA GLN A 151 -9.30 -12.03 1.76
C GLN A 151 -8.04 -11.53 1.04
N VAL A 152 -6.97 -11.22 1.79
CA VAL A 152 -5.74 -10.71 1.16
C VAL A 152 -5.00 -11.77 0.36
N ARG A 153 -5.10 -13.06 0.74
CA ARG A 153 -4.53 -14.16 -0.04
C ARG A 153 -5.20 -14.28 -1.41
N ASP A 154 -6.52 -14.12 -1.46
CA ASP A 154 -7.26 -14.11 -2.72
C ASP A 154 -6.92 -12.89 -3.56
N LEU A 155 -6.83 -11.70 -2.96
CA LEU A 155 -6.39 -10.47 -3.63
C LEU A 155 -4.96 -10.58 -4.19
N ILE A 156 -4.02 -11.17 -3.45
CA ILE A 156 -2.64 -11.38 -3.92
C ILE A 156 -2.63 -12.27 -5.16
N ARG A 157 -3.42 -13.35 -5.18
CA ARG A 157 -3.54 -14.22 -6.34
C ARG A 157 -4.10 -13.47 -7.55
N GLU A 158 -5.23 -12.77 -7.36
CA GLU A 158 -5.85 -11.97 -8.42
C GLU A 158 -4.90 -10.87 -8.95
N ALA A 159 -4.19 -10.17 -8.07
CA ALA A 159 -3.21 -9.16 -8.45
C ALA A 159 -2.05 -9.75 -9.25
N ARG A 160 -1.53 -10.91 -8.82
CA ARG A 160 -0.46 -11.62 -9.53
C ARG A 160 -0.90 -12.04 -10.92
N ASP A 161 -2.12 -12.58 -11.07
CA ASP A 161 -2.71 -12.95 -12.36
C ASP A 161 -2.90 -11.73 -13.27
N ALA A 162 -3.20 -10.56 -12.69
CA ALA A 162 -3.28 -9.28 -13.39
C ALA A 162 -1.91 -8.60 -13.62
N GLY A 163 -0.81 -9.19 -13.14
CA GLY A 163 0.54 -8.65 -13.30
C GLY A 163 0.89 -7.52 -12.33
N LEU A 164 0.13 -7.32 -11.26
CA LEU A 164 0.35 -6.27 -10.27
C LEU A 164 1.06 -6.79 -9.02
N PRO A 165 2.17 -6.15 -8.57
CA PRO A 165 2.74 -6.42 -7.26
C PRO A 165 1.83 -5.90 -6.14
N THR A 166 2.07 -6.42 -4.93
CA THR A 166 1.28 -6.11 -3.74
C THR A 166 2.13 -5.47 -2.65
N VAL A 167 1.56 -4.45 -2.01
CA VAL A 167 2.13 -3.75 -0.85
C VAL A 167 1.25 -4.05 0.37
N MET A 168 1.83 -4.58 1.45
CA MET A 168 1.06 -4.92 2.65
C MET A 168 1.50 -4.05 3.83
N TRP A 169 0.54 -3.36 4.44
CA TRP A 169 0.68 -2.70 5.74
C TRP A 169 0.31 -3.73 6.82
N ALA A 170 1.31 -4.21 7.56
CA ALA A 170 1.14 -5.23 8.60
C ALA A 170 1.32 -4.61 9.99
N TYR A 171 0.22 -4.40 10.71
CA TYR A 171 0.21 -3.75 12.02
C TYR A 171 -0.40 -4.67 13.07
N ALA A 172 0.30 -4.91 14.17
CA ALA A 172 -0.13 -5.81 15.25
C ALA A 172 -1.27 -5.24 16.12
N ARG A 173 -2.19 -4.47 15.52
CA ARG A 173 -3.33 -3.89 16.24
C ARG A 173 -4.32 -4.99 16.70
N GLY A 174 -4.91 -4.78 17.87
CA GLY A 174 -6.00 -5.60 18.40
C GLY A 174 -5.72 -6.09 19.82
N GLY A 175 -5.05 -7.21 19.98
CA GLY A 175 -4.85 -7.85 21.29
C GLY A 175 -3.68 -7.32 22.12
N MET A 176 -2.96 -6.28 21.65
CA MET A 176 -1.76 -5.76 22.30
C MET A 176 -1.91 -4.30 22.72
N SER A 177 -1.12 -3.89 23.72
CA SER A 177 -0.94 -2.47 24.03
C SER A 177 -0.17 -1.75 22.91
N SER A 178 -0.36 -0.44 22.75
CA SER A 178 0.36 0.35 21.75
C SER A 178 1.89 0.24 21.86
N LYS A 179 2.41 0.02 23.06
CA LYS A 179 3.83 -0.23 23.30
C LYS A 179 4.24 -1.65 22.85
N GLY A 180 3.40 -2.64 23.08
CA GLY A 180 3.62 -4.02 22.62
C GLY A 180 3.66 -4.14 21.10
N GLU A 181 2.82 -3.37 20.40
CA GLU A 181 2.79 -3.32 18.92
C GLU A 181 4.11 -2.89 18.27
N THR A 182 5.00 -2.23 19.01
CA THR A 182 6.31 -1.75 18.52
C THR A 182 7.49 -2.59 18.99
N GLY A 183 7.24 -3.72 19.69
CA GLY A 183 8.28 -4.68 20.04
C GLY A 183 8.90 -5.28 18.76
N ILE A 184 10.22 -5.43 18.74
CA ILE A 184 10.95 -5.91 17.56
C ILE A 184 10.52 -7.31 17.13
N ASP A 185 10.23 -8.18 18.08
CA ASP A 185 9.72 -9.54 17.86
C ASP A 185 8.32 -9.52 17.22
N VAL A 186 7.46 -8.61 17.67
CA VAL A 186 6.11 -8.42 17.12
C VAL A 186 6.16 -7.85 15.71
N ILE A 187 7.00 -6.83 15.48
CA ILE A 187 7.22 -6.25 14.14
C ILE A 187 7.75 -7.30 13.18
N ALA A 188 8.76 -8.08 13.60
CA ALA A 188 9.33 -9.16 12.79
C ALA A 188 8.29 -10.23 12.47
N TYR A 189 7.43 -10.57 13.44
CA TYR A 189 6.35 -11.54 13.22
C TYR A 189 5.31 -11.03 12.23
N CYS A 190 4.87 -9.76 12.34
CA CYS A 190 3.97 -9.15 11.36
C CYS A 190 4.55 -9.14 9.96
N ALA A 191 5.84 -8.81 9.82
CA ALA A 191 6.55 -8.86 8.54
C ALA A 191 6.60 -10.28 7.97
N GLN A 192 6.89 -11.28 8.80
CA GLN A 192 6.93 -12.69 8.40
C GLN A 192 5.58 -13.19 7.91
N ILE A 193 4.48 -12.85 8.61
CA ILE A 193 3.11 -13.18 8.18
C ILE A 193 2.84 -12.58 6.80
N ALA A 194 3.15 -11.30 6.61
CA ALA A 194 2.93 -10.63 5.34
C ALA A 194 3.71 -11.29 4.19
N CYS A 195 4.98 -11.63 4.41
CA CYS A 195 5.81 -12.33 3.43
C CYS A 195 5.24 -13.73 3.10
N GLN A 196 4.81 -14.49 4.09
CA GLN A 196 4.25 -15.84 3.87
C GLN A 196 2.87 -15.83 3.23
N LEU A 197 2.12 -14.74 3.36
CA LEU A 197 0.89 -14.52 2.59
C LEU A 197 1.20 -14.19 1.12
N GLY A 198 2.43 -13.78 0.79
CA GLY A 198 2.90 -13.53 -0.57
C GLY A 198 2.97 -12.04 -0.95
N ALA A 199 3.09 -11.13 0.03
CA ALA A 199 3.32 -9.72 -0.25
C ALA A 199 4.70 -9.49 -0.89
N HIS A 200 4.77 -8.57 -1.87
CA HIS A 200 6.02 -8.19 -2.52
C HIS A 200 6.75 -7.09 -1.74
N ILE A 201 6.00 -6.17 -1.15
CA ILE A 201 6.53 -5.09 -0.32
C ILE A 201 5.76 -5.11 1.00
N VAL A 202 6.48 -5.04 2.12
CA VAL A 202 5.88 -5.04 3.45
C VAL A 202 6.25 -3.74 4.17
N LYS A 203 5.23 -3.05 4.70
CA LYS A 203 5.40 -1.91 5.58
C LYS A 203 4.97 -2.32 6.99
N VAL A 204 5.83 -2.14 7.95
CA VAL A 204 5.59 -2.34 9.38
C VAL A 204 5.56 -1.03 10.15
N LYS A 205 5.27 -1.09 11.45
CA LYS A 205 5.16 0.08 12.32
C LYS A 205 6.53 0.62 12.76
#